data_08050ea3ad32ef16e73faedcef46e6d9
#
_entry.id   08050ea3ad32ef16e73faedcef46e6d9
#
_cell.length_a   1.000
_cell.length_b   1.000
_cell.length_c   1.000
_cell.angle_alpha   90.00
_cell.angle_beta   90.00
_cell.angle_gamma   90.00
#
_symmetry.space_group_name_H-M   'P 1'
#
loop_
_entity.id
_entity.type
_entity.pdbx_description
1 polymer ?
#
loop_
_entity_poly.entity_id
_entity_poly.type
_entity_poly.pdbx_seq_one_letter_code
_entity_poly.pdbx_strand_id
1 'polypeptide(L)'
;MKLYIDQKNNVVTMHEASEDMKCFEEFENSKPYTFDTVKEVKGLENPVHILLNTSMIDEKWIYMNLKKYISKQDRVCILPFSFFDDTKNEVDWNKQYAPGQGIWYRSNQDVFHKYGICDEQIVWVNYFKDTIDEMKMKILNSSILMLTGGAPDLMMKRIKEKKLKKIIKNYKGIMIGYSAGAMIQLDLYHISPDEDYPKFSYQNGLGCLSGFDIEPHFRKSKIQMESIEKVKEEKGISIYGIYEDGGMIIDKGITCFGKLLFCKWVVSDKLLQAVL
;
A
#
# COMPACT_ATOMS: atom_id res chain seq x y z
N MET A 1 -18.78 -2.59 -18.83
CA MET A 1 -18.98 -1.43 -17.95
C MET A 1 -17.83 -0.48 -18.16
N LYS A 2 -18.04 0.74 -18.64
CA LYS A 2 -16.98 1.74 -18.84
C LYS A 2 -16.92 2.68 -17.65
N LEU A 3 -15.73 2.98 -17.21
CA LEU A 3 -15.47 4.04 -16.26
C LEU A 3 -15.28 5.33 -17.04
N TYR A 4 -16.10 6.33 -16.81
CA TYR A 4 -15.95 7.66 -17.38
C TYR A 4 -15.56 8.62 -16.27
N ILE A 5 -14.50 9.38 -16.50
CA ILE A 5 -14.05 10.44 -15.61
C ILE A 5 -14.52 11.75 -16.21
N ASP A 6 -15.46 12.40 -15.56
CA ASP A 6 -15.78 13.80 -15.86
C ASP A 6 -14.72 14.70 -15.21
N GLN A 7 -13.77 15.14 -16.01
CA GLN A 7 -12.69 16.03 -15.57
C GLN A 7 -13.18 17.39 -15.07
N LYS A 8 -14.41 17.81 -15.43
CA LYS A 8 -14.98 19.08 -14.96
C LYS A 8 -15.60 18.97 -13.57
N ASN A 9 -16.16 17.83 -13.22
CA ASN A 9 -16.93 17.66 -11.99
C ASN A 9 -16.29 16.69 -10.98
N ASN A 10 -15.12 16.12 -11.27
CA ASN A 10 -14.46 15.10 -10.45
C ASN A 10 -15.35 13.87 -10.14
N VAL A 11 -16.26 13.54 -11.05
CA VAL A 11 -17.21 12.43 -10.90
C VAL A 11 -16.77 11.28 -11.80
N VAL A 12 -16.69 10.09 -11.24
CA VAL A 12 -16.46 8.86 -11.98
C VAL A 12 -17.80 8.14 -12.11
N THR A 13 -18.29 8.01 -13.33
CA THR A 13 -19.50 7.25 -13.62
C THR A 13 -19.18 5.94 -14.33
N MET A 14 -19.86 4.86 -13.95
CA MET A 14 -19.68 3.55 -14.53
C MET A 14 -20.80 3.30 -15.58
N HIS A 15 -20.43 3.09 -16.84
CA HIS A 15 -21.34 2.70 -17.91
C HIS A 15 -20.95 1.35 -18.51
N GLU A 16 -21.93 0.62 -19.07
CA GLU A 16 -21.68 -0.65 -19.75
C GLU A 16 -20.79 -0.47 -21.00
N ALA A 17 -19.80 -1.33 -21.16
CA ALA A 17 -18.82 -1.23 -22.25
C ALA A 17 -19.29 -1.95 -23.51
N SER A 18 -19.02 -1.37 -24.69
CA SER A 18 -19.02 -2.07 -25.96
C SER A 18 -17.71 -2.88 -26.14
N GLU A 19 -17.79 -3.97 -26.90
CA GLU A 19 -16.87 -5.13 -26.96
C GLU A 19 -15.40 -4.91 -27.35
N ASP A 20 -14.93 -3.69 -27.67
CA ASP A 20 -13.64 -3.50 -28.36
C ASP A 20 -12.56 -2.74 -27.60
N MET A 21 -12.67 -2.51 -26.30
CA MET A 21 -11.64 -1.78 -25.56
C MET A 21 -10.94 -2.64 -24.51
N LYS A 22 -9.63 -2.87 -24.73
CA LYS A 22 -8.70 -3.26 -23.65
C LYS A 22 -8.80 -2.21 -22.55
N CYS A 23 -9.28 -2.62 -21.37
CA CYS A 23 -9.54 -1.71 -20.26
C CYS A 23 -8.25 -1.30 -19.55
N PHE A 24 -7.52 -0.38 -20.15
CA PHE A 24 -6.41 0.33 -19.53
C PHE A 24 -6.72 1.82 -19.54
N GLU A 25 -6.86 2.42 -18.37
CA GLU A 25 -6.98 3.87 -18.24
C GLU A 25 -5.78 4.38 -17.41
N GLU A 26 -4.98 5.27 -17.99
CA GLU A 26 -3.94 6.00 -17.30
C GLU A 26 -4.53 7.28 -16.68
N PHE A 27 -4.31 7.46 -15.39
CA PHE A 27 -4.72 8.66 -14.69
C PHE A 27 -3.50 9.56 -14.51
N GLU A 28 -3.48 10.66 -15.26
CA GLU A 28 -2.51 11.74 -15.02
C GLU A 28 -3.27 12.93 -14.45
N ASN A 29 -3.26 13.10 -13.13
CA ASN A 29 -3.70 14.37 -12.55
C ASN A 29 -3.32 14.50 -11.06
N SER A 30 -3.02 15.73 -10.66
CA SER A 30 -2.73 16.14 -9.29
C SER A 30 -3.98 16.25 -8.39
N LYS A 31 -5.17 15.82 -8.86
CA LYS A 31 -6.42 15.85 -8.08
C LYS A 31 -6.79 14.44 -7.64
N PRO A 32 -7.28 14.28 -6.41
CA PRO A 32 -7.76 12.99 -5.94
C PRO A 32 -9.03 12.58 -6.72
N TYR A 33 -9.09 11.32 -7.14
CA TYR A 33 -10.28 10.69 -7.71
C TYR A 33 -10.93 9.84 -6.63
N THR A 34 -12.24 10.02 -6.43
CA THR A 34 -13.01 9.23 -5.47
C THR A 34 -13.89 8.24 -6.24
N PHE A 35 -13.72 6.97 -5.97
CA PHE A 35 -14.57 5.91 -6.52
C PHE A 35 -15.67 5.60 -5.50
N ASP A 36 -16.90 6.03 -5.75
CA ASP A 36 -18.05 5.84 -4.84
C ASP A 36 -18.55 4.39 -4.74
N THR A 37 -17.96 3.45 -5.47
CA THR A 37 -18.54 2.12 -5.67
C THR A 37 -17.63 0.94 -5.42
N VAL A 38 -16.65 1.03 -4.51
CA VAL A 38 -16.07 -0.20 -3.99
C VAL A 38 -16.93 -0.68 -2.82
N LYS A 39 -18.04 -1.35 -3.15
CA LYS A 39 -18.94 -1.95 -2.16
C LYS A 39 -18.32 -3.05 -1.31
N GLU A 40 -17.05 -3.43 -1.54
CA GLU A 40 -16.45 -4.61 -0.94
C GLU A 40 -14.99 -4.43 -0.49
N VAL A 41 -14.61 -3.29 0.04
CA VAL A 41 -13.37 -3.23 0.83
C VAL A 41 -13.72 -3.78 2.23
N LYS A 42 -13.67 -5.10 2.36
CA LYS A 42 -13.88 -5.78 3.63
C LYS A 42 -12.77 -5.36 4.62
N GLY A 43 -13.12 -4.72 5.71
CA GLY A 43 -12.20 -4.38 6.80
C GLY A 43 -12.22 -2.93 7.28
N LEU A 44 -12.96 -2.05 6.60
CA LEU A 44 -13.03 -0.64 6.94
C LEU A 44 -14.09 -0.35 8.02
N GLU A 45 -13.82 -0.72 9.24
CA GLU A 45 -14.44 -0.07 10.40
C GLU A 45 -13.46 1.00 10.93
N ASN A 46 -13.43 2.18 10.29
CA ASN A 46 -12.67 3.39 10.63
C ASN A 46 -11.13 3.44 10.45
N PRO A 47 -10.38 2.41 10.04
CA PRO A 47 -8.98 2.63 9.69
C PRO A 47 -8.86 3.37 8.36
N VAL A 48 -7.82 4.19 8.23
CA VAL A 48 -7.43 4.81 6.95
C VAL A 48 -6.19 4.09 6.45
N HIS A 49 -6.25 3.57 5.22
CA HIS A 49 -5.11 2.91 4.56
C HIS A 49 -4.54 3.81 3.47
N ILE A 50 -3.23 3.99 3.48
CA ILE A 50 -2.50 4.80 2.52
C ILE A 50 -1.46 3.92 1.86
N LEU A 51 -1.55 3.79 0.53
CA LEU A 51 -0.69 2.94 -0.30
C LEU A 51 0.14 3.83 -1.22
N LEU A 52 1.46 3.77 -1.08
CA LEU A 52 2.42 4.62 -1.80
C LEU A 52 3.56 3.77 -2.37
N ASN A 53 4.41 4.37 -3.20
CA ASN A 53 5.69 3.80 -3.61
C ASN A 53 6.88 4.35 -2.80
N THR A 54 6.72 5.49 -2.15
CA THR A 54 7.79 6.23 -1.48
C THR A 54 7.45 6.53 -0.02
N SER A 55 8.49 6.65 0.80
CA SER A 55 8.38 7.17 2.18
C SER A 55 8.24 8.70 2.25
N MET A 56 8.48 9.41 1.15
CA MET A 56 8.58 10.88 1.07
C MET A 56 7.20 11.55 1.16
N ILE A 57 6.47 11.28 2.25
CA ILE A 57 5.10 11.80 2.45
C ILE A 57 5.05 13.32 2.66
N ASP A 58 6.17 13.97 2.87
CA ASP A 58 6.33 15.43 2.94
C ASP A 58 6.43 16.10 1.57
N GLU A 59 6.61 15.36 0.49
CA GLU A 59 6.53 15.93 -0.85
C GLU A 59 5.17 16.59 -1.10
N LYS A 60 5.20 17.75 -1.78
CA LYS A 60 4.03 18.62 -1.92
C LYS A 60 2.79 17.89 -2.42
N TRP A 61 2.93 17.03 -3.41
CA TRP A 61 1.81 16.31 -4.03
C TRP A 61 1.21 15.25 -3.08
N ILE A 62 2.01 14.59 -2.25
CA ILE A 62 1.53 13.66 -1.22
C ILE A 62 0.95 14.44 -0.04
N TYR A 63 1.71 15.42 0.49
CA TYR A 63 1.28 16.23 1.62
C TYR A 63 -0.09 16.86 1.41
N MET A 64 -0.37 17.40 0.22
CA MET A 64 -1.67 18.02 -0.08
C MET A 64 -2.84 17.06 0.03
N ASN A 65 -2.63 15.78 -0.22
CA ASN A 65 -3.63 14.73 -0.09
C ASN A 65 -3.74 14.19 1.34
N LEU A 66 -2.63 14.08 2.07
CA LEU A 66 -2.58 13.46 3.40
C LEU A 66 -2.82 14.44 4.56
N LYS A 67 -2.60 15.75 4.40
CA LYS A 67 -2.72 16.76 5.47
C LYS A 67 -4.09 16.86 6.15
N LYS A 68 -5.13 16.28 5.55
CA LYS A 68 -6.46 16.21 6.16
C LYS A 68 -6.64 15.01 7.08
N TYR A 69 -5.74 14.01 6.99
CA TYR A 69 -5.75 12.81 7.80
C TYR A 69 -4.71 12.88 8.92
N ILE A 70 -3.54 13.45 8.64
CA ILE A 70 -2.40 13.50 9.56
C ILE A 70 -2.34 14.87 10.25
N SER A 71 -2.23 14.86 11.56
CA SER A 71 -2.21 16.06 12.40
C SER A 71 -0.98 16.07 13.32
N LYS A 72 -0.65 17.27 13.85
CA LYS A 72 0.46 17.44 14.79
C LYS A 72 0.28 16.73 16.15
N GLN A 73 -0.91 16.24 16.45
CA GLN A 73 -1.20 15.47 17.67
C GLN A 73 -0.97 13.97 17.49
N ASP A 74 -0.74 13.52 16.27
CA ASP A 74 -0.57 12.10 15.99
C ASP A 74 0.74 11.57 16.57
N ARG A 75 0.72 10.28 16.90
CA ARG A 75 1.89 9.50 17.32
C ARG A 75 2.15 8.44 16.26
N VAL A 76 3.39 8.31 15.87
CA VAL A 76 3.80 7.42 14.77
C VAL A 76 4.56 6.21 15.32
N CYS A 77 4.18 5.02 14.87
CA CYS A 77 4.97 3.81 15.03
C CYS A 77 5.51 3.40 13.66
N ILE A 78 6.83 3.35 13.50
CA ILE A 78 7.48 2.86 12.29
C ILE A 78 7.85 1.39 12.49
N LEU A 79 7.38 0.52 11.57
CA LEU A 79 7.61 -0.92 11.58
C LEU A 79 8.54 -1.32 10.40
N PRO A 80 9.87 -1.28 10.57
CA PRO A 80 10.83 -1.56 9.52
C PRO A 80 11.16 -3.06 9.45
N PHE A 81 10.18 -3.89 9.12
CA PHE A 81 10.34 -5.36 9.06
C PHE A 81 10.59 -5.90 7.66
N SER A 82 10.64 -5.01 6.66
CA SER A 82 10.84 -5.34 5.25
C SER A 82 12.30 -5.46 4.81
N PHE A 83 13.25 -5.45 5.74
CA PHE A 83 14.67 -5.61 5.41
C PHE A 83 14.98 -6.98 4.80
N PHE A 84 15.99 -7.04 3.92
CA PHE A 84 16.44 -8.27 3.29
C PHE A 84 17.27 -9.16 4.25
N ASP A 85 17.55 -10.40 3.87
CA ASP A 85 18.20 -11.40 4.72
C ASP A 85 19.70 -11.14 4.99
N ASP A 86 20.30 -10.09 4.42
CA ASP A 86 21.61 -9.56 4.77
C ASP A 86 21.63 -8.87 6.15
N THR A 87 20.48 -8.43 6.63
CA THR A 87 20.28 -7.86 7.97
C THR A 87 20.02 -8.97 8.98
N LYS A 88 21.05 -9.43 9.66
CA LYS A 88 21.01 -10.65 10.48
C LYS A 88 20.92 -10.42 11.99
N ASN A 89 21.23 -9.23 12.45
CA ASN A 89 21.34 -8.90 13.86
C ASN A 89 21.07 -7.39 14.11
N GLU A 90 21.10 -7.00 15.39
CA GLU A 90 20.86 -5.60 15.79
C GLU A 90 21.91 -4.64 15.20
N VAL A 91 23.14 -5.06 15.02
CA VAL A 91 24.21 -4.20 14.45
C VAL A 91 23.89 -3.88 12.99
N ASP A 92 23.47 -4.87 12.22
CA ASP A 92 23.09 -4.66 10.82
C ASP A 92 21.80 -3.83 10.71
N TRP A 93 20.83 -4.07 11.62
CA TRP A 93 19.60 -3.29 11.70
C TRP A 93 19.91 -1.80 12.03
N ASN A 94 20.83 -1.55 12.95
CA ASN A 94 21.22 -0.19 13.34
C ASN A 94 21.86 0.59 12.20
N LYS A 95 22.62 -0.05 11.31
CA LYS A 95 23.16 0.60 10.09
C LYS A 95 22.05 1.12 9.19
N GLN A 96 20.87 0.49 9.20
CA GLN A 96 19.76 0.87 8.35
C GLN A 96 18.81 1.86 9.04
N TYR A 97 18.51 1.67 10.32
CA TYR A 97 17.37 2.33 10.97
C TYR A 97 17.70 3.03 12.30
N ALA A 98 18.93 2.96 12.82
CA ALA A 98 19.22 3.60 14.09
C ALA A 98 19.12 5.13 14.03
N PRO A 99 18.65 5.78 15.11
CA PRO A 99 18.55 7.24 15.19
C PRO A 99 19.88 7.93 14.84
N GLY A 100 19.79 8.87 13.89
CA GLY A 100 20.91 9.72 13.45
C GLY A 100 21.99 9.04 12.60
N GLN A 101 21.98 7.71 12.48
CA GLN A 101 23.02 6.93 11.77
C GLN A 101 22.48 6.06 10.65
N GLY A 102 21.26 5.54 10.80
CA GLY A 102 20.65 4.63 9.84
C GLY A 102 20.38 5.30 8.49
N ILE A 103 20.74 4.63 7.40
CA ILE A 103 20.59 5.16 6.04
C ILE A 103 19.13 5.48 5.69
N TRP A 104 18.17 4.74 6.28
CA TRP A 104 16.73 4.93 6.09
C TRP A 104 16.05 5.72 7.22
N TYR A 105 16.81 6.11 8.27
CA TYR A 105 16.21 6.77 9.42
C TYR A 105 15.51 8.07 9.04
N ARG A 106 16.24 9.00 8.43
CA ARG A 106 15.70 10.33 8.09
C ARG A 106 14.55 10.27 7.10
N SER A 107 14.68 9.46 6.06
CA SER A 107 13.63 9.34 5.03
C SER A 107 12.31 8.74 5.55
N ASN A 108 12.32 8.15 6.73
CA ASN A 108 11.10 7.63 7.37
C ASN A 108 10.65 8.45 8.59
N GLN A 109 11.52 9.23 9.20
CA GLN A 109 11.19 10.01 10.38
C GLN A 109 10.95 11.50 10.06
N ASP A 110 11.92 12.16 9.40
CA ASP A 110 11.88 13.61 9.18
C ASP A 110 10.67 14.05 8.33
N VAL A 111 10.15 13.14 7.50
CA VAL A 111 8.97 13.37 6.66
C VAL A 111 7.69 13.73 7.45
N PHE A 112 7.63 13.34 8.72
CA PHE A 112 6.52 13.66 9.61
C PHE A 112 6.59 15.09 10.18
N HIS A 113 7.78 15.73 10.18
CA HIS A 113 7.94 17.10 10.64
C HIS A 113 7.10 18.08 9.82
N LYS A 114 6.87 17.79 8.53
CA LYS A 114 5.98 18.60 7.66
C LYS A 114 4.56 18.68 8.18
N TYR A 115 4.10 17.68 8.92
CA TYR A 115 2.77 17.61 9.53
C TYR A 115 2.75 18.18 10.96
N GLY A 116 3.89 18.68 11.46
CA GLY A 116 4.05 19.21 12.81
C GLY A 116 4.23 18.15 13.89
N ILE A 117 4.53 16.92 13.51
CA ILE A 117 4.85 15.82 14.43
C ILE A 117 6.34 15.92 14.78
N CYS A 118 6.69 15.92 16.04
CA CYS A 118 8.09 15.98 16.50
C CYS A 118 8.65 14.57 16.81
N ASP A 119 9.98 14.51 16.98
CA ASP A 119 10.69 13.22 17.15
C ASP A 119 10.19 12.40 18.33
N GLU A 120 9.79 13.07 19.44
CA GLU A 120 9.28 12.42 20.65
C GLU A 120 7.93 11.70 20.44
N GLN A 121 7.24 12.02 19.35
CA GLN A 121 5.97 11.39 18.97
C GLN A 121 6.19 10.19 18.03
N ILE A 122 7.45 9.91 17.64
CA ILE A 122 7.79 8.86 16.67
C ILE A 122 8.56 7.75 17.36
N VAL A 123 8.04 6.53 17.31
CA VAL A 123 8.69 5.34 17.86
C VAL A 123 8.99 4.33 16.77
N TRP A 124 10.14 3.69 16.88
CA TRP A 124 10.57 2.63 15.98
C TRP A 124 10.47 1.27 16.67
N VAL A 125 9.99 0.27 15.94
CA VAL A 125 10.01 -1.12 16.40
C VAL A 125 11.32 -1.76 15.97
N ASN A 126 12.16 -2.10 16.93
CA ASN A 126 13.41 -2.82 16.66
C ASN A 126 13.16 -4.33 16.68
N TYR A 127 13.26 -4.99 15.52
CA TYR A 127 12.99 -6.42 15.37
C TYR A 127 13.86 -7.30 16.27
N PHE A 128 15.12 -6.93 16.49
CA PHE A 128 16.09 -7.74 17.23
C PHE A 128 16.10 -7.43 18.73
N LYS A 129 15.77 -6.20 19.12
CA LYS A 129 15.86 -5.72 20.49
C LYS A 129 14.55 -5.76 21.26
N ASP A 130 13.46 -5.31 20.62
CA ASP A 130 12.19 -5.18 21.32
C ASP A 130 11.58 -6.56 21.62
N THR A 131 11.05 -6.71 22.81
CA THR A 131 10.17 -7.83 23.14
C THR A 131 8.86 -7.73 22.38
N ILE A 132 8.16 -8.85 22.27
CA ILE A 132 6.85 -8.88 21.58
C ILE A 132 5.86 -7.91 22.22
N ASP A 133 5.89 -7.79 23.55
CA ASP A 133 4.94 -6.91 24.25
C ASP A 133 5.31 -5.43 24.09
N GLU A 134 6.60 -5.06 24.07
CA GLU A 134 7.04 -3.71 23.70
C GLU A 134 6.61 -3.35 22.26
N MET A 135 6.79 -4.27 21.30
CA MET A 135 6.31 -4.06 19.92
C MET A 135 4.82 -3.79 19.87
N LYS A 136 4.01 -4.60 20.57
CA LYS A 136 2.55 -4.41 20.66
C LYS A 136 2.20 -3.06 21.28
N MET A 137 2.85 -2.68 22.38
CA MET A 137 2.60 -1.41 23.06
C MET A 137 2.95 -0.21 22.15
N LYS A 138 4.07 -0.26 21.40
CA LYS A 138 4.44 0.77 20.42
C LYS A 138 3.35 0.94 19.37
N ILE A 139 2.85 -0.16 18.80
CA ILE A 139 1.79 -0.14 17.79
C ILE A 139 0.47 0.40 18.37
N LEU A 140 0.03 -0.12 19.52
CA LEU A 140 -1.26 0.23 20.11
C LEU A 140 -1.33 1.66 20.66
N ASN A 141 -0.19 2.24 21.07
CA ASN A 141 -0.09 3.60 21.59
C ASN A 141 0.17 4.66 20.48
N SER A 142 0.12 4.26 19.23
CA SER A 142 0.30 5.16 18.09
C SER A 142 -1.00 5.30 17.30
N SER A 143 -1.24 6.46 16.72
CA SER A 143 -2.38 6.76 15.82
C SER A 143 -2.04 6.54 14.36
N ILE A 144 -0.74 6.48 14.03
CA ILE A 144 -0.21 6.18 12.70
C ILE A 144 0.72 4.97 12.81
N LEU A 145 0.51 3.97 11.96
CA LEU A 145 1.42 2.84 11.75
C LEU A 145 2.02 2.93 10.36
N MET A 146 3.35 3.14 10.28
CA MET A 146 4.07 3.18 9.02
C MET A 146 4.75 1.84 8.74
N LEU A 147 4.44 1.25 7.60
CA LEU A 147 4.97 0.00 7.09
C LEU A 147 5.98 0.31 5.98
N THR A 148 7.24 -0.08 6.16
CA THR A 148 8.34 0.29 5.25
C THR A 148 8.37 -0.51 3.95
N GLY A 149 9.05 0.03 2.93
CA GLY A 149 9.37 -0.68 1.70
C GLY A 149 10.54 -1.65 1.86
N GLY A 150 10.72 -2.56 0.91
CA GLY A 150 11.72 -3.62 0.84
C GLY A 150 11.11 -4.97 0.47
N ALA A 151 11.39 -6.04 1.22
CA ALA A 151 10.94 -7.39 0.97
C ALA A 151 9.56 -7.69 1.60
N PRO A 152 8.46 -7.79 0.82
CA PRO A 152 7.11 -7.93 1.38
C PRO A 152 6.85 -9.30 2.01
N ASP A 153 7.37 -10.37 1.43
CA ASP A 153 7.26 -11.74 1.96
C ASP A 153 8.03 -11.91 3.27
N LEU A 154 9.25 -11.37 3.35
CA LEU A 154 10.05 -11.34 4.59
C LEU A 154 9.38 -10.48 5.66
N MET A 155 8.78 -9.35 5.29
CA MET A 155 8.01 -8.53 6.22
C MET A 155 6.85 -9.32 6.83
N MET A 156 6.07 -10.01 6.01
CA MET A 156 4.95 -10.84 6.47
C MET A 156 5.43 -12.02 7.33
N LYS A 157 6.56 -12.65 6.98
CA LYS A 157 7.20 -13.71 7.78
C LYS A 157 7.52 -13.18 9.20
N ARG A 158 8.21 -12.06 9.30
CA ARG A 158 8.63 -11.45 10.59
C ARG A 158 7.44 -10.97 11.43
N ILE A 159 6.42 -10.39 10.79
CA ILE A 159 5.15 -10.03 11.47
C ILE A 159 4.50 -11.26 12.11
N LYS A 160 4.49 -12.40 11.42
CA LYS A 160 3.95 -13.68 11.94
C LYS A 160 4.81 -14.21 13.08
N GLU A 161 6.14 -14.24 12.93
CA GLU A 161 7.11 -14.70 13.94
C GLU A 161 6.98 -13.91 15.25
N LYS A 162 6.82 -12.59 15.15
CA LYS A 162 6.59 -11.71 16.32
C LYS A 162 5.13 -11.69 16.79
N LYS A 163 4.23 -12.51 16.22
CA LYS A 163 2.81 -12.63 16.60
C LYS A 163 2.05 -11.29 16.51
N LEU A 164 2.44 -10.41 15.60
CA LEU A 164 1.87 -9.07 15.45
C LEU A 164 0.70 -9.03 14.44
N LYS A 165 0.51 -10.06 13.59
CA LYS A 165 -0.49 -10.05 12.50
C LYS A 165 -1.88 -9.64 12.99
N LYS A 166 -2.37 -10.20 14.10
CA LYS A 166 -3.73 -9.92 14.61
C LYS A 166 -3.89 -8.47 15.06
N ILE A 167 -2.85 -7.89 15.70
CA ILE A 167 -2.88 -6.51 16.20
C ILE A 167 -2.86 -5.55 15.02
N ILE A 168 -1.98 -5.77 14.04
CA ILE A 168 -1.86 -4.92 12.86
C ILE A 168 -3.14 -5.01 12.01
N LYS A 169 -3.67 -6.22 11.77
CA LYS A 169 -4.93 -6.39 11.03
C LYS A 169 -6.10 -5.63 11.67
N ASN A 170 -6.14 -5.57 12.98
CA ASN A 170 -7.23 -4.90 13.73
C ASN A 170 -6.88 -3.47 14.14
N TYR A 171 -5.79 -2.90 13.63
CA TYR A 171 -5.38 -1.54 13.91
C TYR A 171 -6.43 -0.53 13.41
N LYS A 172 -6.79 0.44 14.25
CA LYS A 172 -7.91 1.37 14.00
C LYS A 172 -7.45 2.79 13.62
N GLY A 173 -6.16 3.03 13.55
CA GLY A 173 -5.59 4.32 13.15
C GLY A 173 -5.32 4.43 11.64
N ILE A 174 -4.39 5.29 11.29
CA ILE A 174 -3.91 5.47 9.92
C ILE A 174 -2.78 4.47 9.67
N MET A 175 -2.91 3.65 8.64
CA MET A 175 -1.87 2.73 8.20
C MET A 175 -1.26 3.25 6.90
N ILE A 176 -0.01 3.70 6.96
CA ILE A 176 0.74 4.16 5.79
C ILE A 176 1.69 3.04 5.38
N GLY A 177 1.64 2.60 4.13
CA GLY A 177 2.60 1.66 3.59
C GLY A 177 3.16 2.15 2.27
N TYR A 178 4.46 1.94 2.05
CA TYR A 178 5.06 2.20 0.75
C TYR A 178 5.75 0.96 0.21
N SER A 179 5.64 0.73 -1.11
CA SER A 179 6.18 -0.46 -1.79
C SER A 179 5.72 -1.74 -1.08
N ALA A 180 6.62 -2.54 -0.52
CA ALA A 180 6.30 -3.74 0.25
C ALA A 180 5.25 -3.48 1.36
N GLY A 181 5.37 -2.37 2.08
CA GLY A 181 4.42 -1.97 3.14
C GLY A 181 3.03 -1.64 2.61
N ALA A 182 2.91 -1.21 1.37
CA ALA A 182 1.62 -1.06 0.70
C ALA A 182 1.03 -2.43 0.33
N MET A 183 1.82 -3.31 -0.30
CA MET A 183 1.40 -4.64 -0.75
C MET A 183 0.86 -5.49 0.40
N ILE A 184 1.55 -5.55 1.53
CA ILE A 184 1.15 -6.43 2.64
C ILE A 184 -0.15 -6.02 3.33
N GLN A 185 -0.69 -4.82 3.10
CA GLN A 185 -2.01 -4.43 3.62
C GLN A 185 -3.14 -5.22 2.97
N LEU A 186 -2.93 -5.74 1.77
CA LEU A 186 -3.88 -6.58 1.06
C LEU A 186 -4.04 -7.95 1.73
N ASP A 187 -5.09 -8.67 1.40
CA ASP A 187 -5.28 -10.08 1.79
C ASP A 187 -4.44 -11.02 0.94
N LEU A 188 -4.39 -10.77 -0.36
CA LEU A 188 -3.57 -11.42 -1.37
C LEU A 188 -2.89 -10.33 -2.20
N TYR A 189 -1.61 -10.51 -2.47
CA TYR A 189 -0.85 -9.67 -3.41
C TYR A 189 0.06 -10.54 -4.27
N HIS A 190 0.41 -10.05 -5.45
CA HIS A 190 1.43 -10.69 -6.28
C HIS A 190 2.76 -9.97 -6.17
N ILE A 191 3.83 -10.67 -6.51
CA ILE A 191 5.16 -10.11 -6.72
C ILE A 191 5.52 -10.38 -8.17
N SER A 192 5.68 -9.31 -8.95
CA SER A 192 6.18 -9.36 -10.32
C SER A 192 7.66 -9.72 -10.33
N PRO A 193 8.15 -10.46 -11.35
CA PRO A 193 9.57 -10.76 -11.47
C PRO A 193 10.42 -9.48 -11.60
N ASP A 194 11.49 -9.39 -10.78
CA ASP A 194 12.50 -8.35 -10.82
C ASP A 194 13.88 -8.91 -10.39
N GLU A 195 14.83 -8.03 -10.07
CA GLU A 195 16.19 -8.40 -9.63
C GLU A 195 16.19 -9.16 -8.29
N ASP A 196 15.34 -8.78 -7.35
CA ASP A 196 15.24 -9.38 -6.02
C ASP A 196 14.35 -10.64 -6.05
N TYR A 197 13.36 -10.67 -6.93
CA TYR A 197 12.37 -11.73 -7.08
C TYR A 197 12.33 -12.26 -8.51
N PRO A 198 13.17 -13.24 -8.88
CA PRO A 198 13.29 -13.70 -10.27
C PRO A 198 12.07 -14.45 -10.80
N LYS A 199 11.08 -14.72 -9.95
CA LYS A 199 9.87 -15.48 -10.31
C LYS A 199 8.61 -14.79 -9.79
N PHE A 200 7.58 -14.78 -10.63
CA PHE A 200 6.23 -14.39 -10.23
C PHE A 200 5.73 -15.26 -9.07
N SER A 201 5.11 -14.64 -8.07
CA SER A 201 4.48 -15.37 -6.96
C SER A 201 3.26 -14.65 -6.41
N TYR A 202 2.35 -15.40 -5.77
CA TYR A 202 1.30 -14.86 -4.91
C TYR A 202 1.66 -15.03 -3.45
N GLN A 203 1.35 -14.02 -2.65
CA GLN A 203 1.62 -14.00 -1.23
C GLN A 203 0.37 -13.56 -0.45
N ASN A 204 0.21 -14.10 0.76
CA ASN A 204 -0.86 -13.68 1.67
C ASN A 204 -0.38 -12.53 2.56
N GLY A 205 -1.08 -11.42 2.53
CA GLY A 205 -0.79 -10.26 3.36
C GLY A 205 -1.51 -10.27 4.72
N LEU A 206 -1.73 -9.07 5.23
CA LEU A 206 -2.39 -8.81 6.51
C LEU A 206 -3.90 -9.10 6.44
N GLY A 207 -4.52 -8.90 5.28
CA GLY A 207 -5.95 -9.00 5.08
C GLY A 207 -6.71 -7.79 5.66
N CYS A 208 -6.11 -6.61 5.61
CA CYS A 208 -6.77 -5.35 5.93
C CYS A 208 -7.66 -4.88 4.77
N LEU A 209 -7.17 -5.07 3.54
CA LEU A 209 -7.82 -4.71 2.29
C LEU A 209 -8.01 -5.94 1.41
N SER A 210 -9.09 -5.96 0.61
CA SER A 210 -9.38 -7.08 -0.30
C SER A 210 -10.18 -6.61 -1.51
N GLY A 211 -10.28 -7.47 -2.52
CA GLY A 211 -11.08 -7.21 -3.73
C GLY A 211 -10.32 -6.49 -4.85
N PHE A 212 -9.08 -6.15 -4.62
CA PHE A 212 -8.16 -5.60 -5.62
C PHE A 212 -6.72 -5.97 -5.28
N ASP A 213 -5.80 -5.75 -6.23
CA ASP A 213 -4.38 -5.89 -6.04
C ASP A 213 -3.66 -4.61 -6.51
N ILE A 214 -2.39 -4.46 -6.18
CA ILE A 214 -1.55 -3.34 -6.61
C ILE A 214 -0.25 -3.84 -7.23
N GLU A 215 0.23 -3.13 -8.24
CA GLU A 215 1.59 -3.23 -8.78
C GLU A 215 2.33 -1.95 -8.41
N PRO A 216 3.15 -1.94 -7.33
CA PRO A 216 3.96 -0.77 -6.99
C PRO A 216 5.11 -0.58 -7.97
N HIS A 217 5.73 0.62 -7.97
CA HIS A 217 6.81 0.97 -8.89
C HIS A 217 6.48 0.67 -10.35
N PHE A 218 5.22 0.91 -10.71
CA PHE A 218 4.72 0.59 -12.03
C PHE A 218 5.39 1.47 -13.09
N ARG A 219 5.94 0.82 -14.12
CA ARG A 219 6.64 1.47 -15.25
C ARG A 219 6.09 1.04 -16.61
N LYS A 220 4.99 0.29 -16.59
CA LYS A 220 4.36 -0.29 -17.79
C LYS A 220 5.33 -1.21 -18.55
N SER A 221 6.25 -1.85 -17.84
CA SER A 221 7.15 -2.84 -18.44
C SER A 221 6.36 -4.06 -18.92
N LYS A 222 6.89 -4.80 -19.91
CA LYS A 222 6.28 -6.03 -20.41
C LYS A 222 6.03 -7.03 -19.27
N ILE A 223 7.00 -7.21 -18.37
CA ILE A 223 6.90 -8.14 -17.23
C ILE A 223 5.76 -7.75 -16.30
N GLN A 224 5.66 -6.47 -15.92
CA GLN A 224 4.58 -5.99 -15.06
C GLN A 224 3.21 -6.15 -15.74
N MET A 225 3.09 -5.83 -17.04
CA MET A 225 1.84 -6.00 -17.77
C MET A 225 1.42 -7.48 -17.88
N GLU A 226 2.36 -8.39 -18.13
CA GLU A 226 2.11 -9.84 -18.13
C GLU A 226 1.69 -10.34 -16.74
N SER A 227 2.30 -9.83 -15.66
CA SER A 227 1.94 -10.14 -14.27
C SER A 227 0.53 -9.67 -13.95
N ILE A 228 0.18 -8.44 -14.32
CA ILE A 228 -1.16 -7.86 -14.14
C ILE A 228 -2.22 -8.70 -14.87
N GLU A 229 -2.00 -9.03 -16.15
CA GLU A 229 -2.95 -9.88 -16.90
C GLU A 229 -3.11 -11.25 -16.26
N LYS A 230 -2.02 -11.87 -15.82
CA LYS A 230 -2.06 -13.14 -15.08
C LYS A 230 -2.91 -13.06 -13.82
N VAL A 231 -2.74 -12.01 -13.00
CA VAL A 231 -3.57 -11.82 -11.79
C VAL A 231 -5.04 -11.65 -12.15
N LYS A 232 -5.35 -10.86 -13.18
CA LYS A 232 -6.73 -10.67 -13.64
C LYS A 232 -7.38 -11.98 -14.07
N GLU A 233 -6.66 -12.78 -14.85
CA GLU A 233 -7.16 -14.07 -15.35
C GLU A 233 -7.32 -15.11 -14.24
N GLU A 234 -6.33 -15.24 -13.35
CA GLU A 234 -6.30 -16.30 -12.33
C GLU A 234 -7.11 -15.96 -11.08
N LYS A 235 -7.23 -14.66 -10.71
CA LYS A 235 -7.89 -14.22 -9.48
C LYS A 235 -9.21 -13.51 -9.69
N GLY A 236 -9.48 -13.03 -10.90
CA GLY A 236 -10.72 -12.31 -11.18
C GLY A 236 -10.84 -11.00 -10.40
N ILE A 237 -9.74 -10.30 -10.18
CA ILE A 237 -9.70 -9.03 -9.46
C ILE A 237 -9.08 -7.92 -10.30
N SER A 238 -9.43 -6.68 -9.99
CA SER A 238 -8.83 -5.50 -10.62
C SER A 238 -7.50 -5.15 -9.97
N ILE A 239 -6.58 -4.54 -10.73
CA ILE A 239 -5.26 -4.15 -10.25
C ILE A 239 -5.02 -2.66 -10.48
N TYR A 240 -4.36 -2.01 -9.52
CA TYR A 240 -3.86 -0.65 -9.64
C TYR A 240 -2.34 -0.67 -9.82
N GLY A 241 -1.86 -0.30 -11.00
CA GLY A 241 -0.45 -0.01 -11.24
C GLY A 241 -0.14 1.39 -10.71
N ILE A 242 0.65 1.49 -9.64
CA ILE A 242 0.99 2.74 -8.98
C ILE A 242 2.34 3.22 -9.52
N TYR A 243 2.36 4.32 -10.28
CA TYR A 243 3.60 4.97 -10.71
C TYR A 243 4.31 5.65 -9.55
N GLU A 244 5.59 6.06 -9.73
CA GLU A 244 6.38 6.66 -8.65
C GLU A 244 5.73 7.91 -8.04
N ASP A 245 4.98 8.65 -8.84
CA ASP A 245 4.21 9.84 -8.46
C ASP A 245 2.73 9.55 -8.20
N GLY A 246 2.38 8.28 -7.93
CA GLY A 246 1.02 7.83 -7.63
C GLY A 246 0.82 7.36 -6.20
N GLY A 247 -0.43 7.39 -5.74
CA GLY A 247 -0.82 6.89 -4.44
C GLY A 247 -2.31 6.68 -4.29
N MET A 248 -2.69 5.91 -3.27
CA MET A 248 -4.08 5.59 -2.96
C MET A 248 -4.38 5.83 -1.49
N ILE A 249 -5.57 6.32 -1.21
CA ILE A 249 -6.14 6.42 0.14
C ILE A 249 -7.43 5.62 0.16
N ILE A 250 -7.53 4.72 1.11
CA ILE A 250 -8.71 3.89 1.32
C ILE A 250 -9.26 4.20 2.72
N ASP A 251 -10.41 4.83 2.78
CA ASP A 251 -11.14 5.13 4.00
C ASP A 251 -12.59 4.62 3.91
N LYS A 252 -13.52 5.42 3.39
CA LYS A 252 -14.90 5.01 3.05
C LYS A 252 -15.03 4.51 1.62
N GLY A 253 -14.01 4.66 0.82
CA GLY A 253 -13.88 4.27 -0.56
C GLY A 253 -12.43 4.36 -0.99
N ILE A 254 -12.14 4.21 -2.28
CA ILE A 254 -10.79 4.35 -2.85
C ILE A 254 -10.66 5.74 -3.46
N THR A 255 -9.66 6.51 -2.99
CA THR A 255 -9.23 7.77 -3.60
C THR A 255 -7.84 7.58 -4.18
N CYS A 256 -7.71 7.74 -5.50
CA CYS A 256 -6.42 7.73 -6.19
C CYS A 256 -5.92 9.17 -6.38
N PHE A 257 -4.61 9.38 -6.30
CA PHE A 257 -3.98 10.68 -6.57
C PHE A 257 -2.62 10.49 -7.24
N GLY A 258 -2.19 11.48 -8.04
CA GLY A 258 -1.02 11.32 -8.90
C GLY A 258 -1.28 10.38 -10.08
N LYS A 259 -0.28 9.63 -10.51
CA LYS A 259 -0.36 8.77 -11.68
C LYS A 259 -0.58 7.30 -11.31
N LEU A 260 -1.68 6.71 -11.83
CA LEU A 260 -2.00 5.30 -11.67
C LEU A 260 -2.54 4.72 -12.99
N LEU A 261 -2.32 3.42 -13.19
CA LEU A 261 -3.01 2.63 -14.19
C LEU A 261 -4.06 1.76 -13.49
N PHE A 262 -5.32 1.86 -13.88
CA PHE A 262 -6.36 0.97 -13.40
C PHE A 262 -6.65 -0.12 -14.43
N CYS A 263 -6.30 -1.35 -14.08
CA CYS A 263 -6.56 -2.54 -14.89
C CYS A 263 -7.78 -3.27 -14.34
N LYS A 264 -8.95 -2.97 -14.91
CA LYS A 264 -10.21 -3.56 -14.48
C LYS A 264 -10.28 -5.02 -14.88
N TRP A 265 -10.70 -5.88 -13.93
CA TRP A 265 -11.19 -7.20 -14.28
C TRP A 265 -12.62 -7.11 -14.78
N VAL A 266 -12.89 -7.73 -15.93
CA VAL A 266 -14.23 -7.82 -16.55
C VAL A 266 -14.54 -9.29 -16.77
N VAL A 267 -15.69 -9.76 -16.28
CA VAL A 267 -16.17 -11.10 -16.57
C VAL A 267 -16.37 -11.22 -18.08
N SER A 268 -15.64 -12.09 -18.75
CA SER A 268 -15.88 -12.34 -20.17
C SER A 268 -17.20 -13.09 -20.33
N ASP A 269 -18.01 -12.73 -21.33
CA ASP A 269 -19.30 -13.41 -21.65
C ASP A 269 -19.13 -14.92 -21.87
N LYS A 270 -17.92 -15.41 -22.17
CA LYS A 270 -17.61 -16.85 -22.27
C LYS A 270 -17.77 -17.60 -20.95
N LEU A 271 -17.56 -16.94 -19.80
CA LEU A 271 -17.77 -17.55 -18.48
C LEU A 271 -19.25 -17.54 -18.07
N LEU A 272 -20.01 -16.55 -18.51
CA LEU A 272 -21.46 -16.49 -18.28
C LEU A 272 -22.20 -17.60 -19.04
N GLN A 273 -21.75 -17.97 -20.25
CA GLN A 273 -22.32 -19.08 -21.03
C GLN A 273 -21.98 -20.48 -20.51
N ALA A 274 -20.96 -20.63 -19.67
CA ALA A 274 -20.58 -21.92 -19.08
C ALA A 274 -21.32 -22.23 -17.76
N VAL A 275 -22.08 -21.28 -17.23
CA VAL A 275 -22.81 -21.40 -15.93
C VAL A 275 -24.34 -21.43 -16.15
N LEU A 276 -24.81 -21.16 -17.38
CA LEU A 276 -26.19 -21.33 -17.81
C LEU A 276 -26.36 -22.65 -18.60
#